data_9c285036887aaae25178ab77fb09c2e2
#
_entry.id   9c285036887aaae25178ab77fb09c2e2
#
_cell.length_a   1.000
_cell.length_b   1.000
_cell.length_c   1.000
_cell.angle_alpha   90.00
_cell.angle_beta   90.00
_cell.angle_gamma   90.00
#
_symmetry.space_group_name_H-M   'P 1'
#
loop_
_entity.id
_entity.type
_entity.pdbx_description
1 polymer ?
#
loop_
_entity_poly.entity_id
_entity_poly.type
_entity_poly.pdbx_seq_one_letter_code
_entity_poly.pdbx_strand_id
1 'polypeptide(L)'
;TYEVRKSIEDMDGSVQHLDFLDELEKKVFRTAYEVDQLWIVEHVAAAQQFVCQAISTNLFFRPDVPRKYVNAVHFQMWKKGCKSRYYIRSKALATSNALAKKVDSSIMTIDYNRADIFQVCLSCEG
;
A
#
# COMPACT_ATOMS: atom_id res chain seq x y z
N THR A 1 -5.64 22.76 14.58
CA THR A 1 -6.35 23.91 13.93
C THR A 1 -7.23 23.40 12.82
N TYR A 2 -8.32 24.13 12.49
CA TYR A 2 -9.26 23.77 11.41
C TYR A 2 -8.56 23.65 10.04
N GLU A 3 -7.62 24.52 9.75
CA GLU A 3 -6.85 24.52 8.50
C GLU A 3 -6.02 23.26 8.30
N VAL A 4 -5.37 22.77 9.36
CA VAL A 4 -4.60 21.51 9.32
C VAL A 4 -5.51 20.33 9.03
N ARG A 5 -6.69 20.25 9.68
CA ARG A 5 -7.66 19.20 9.42
C ARG A 5 -8.13 19.23 7.96
N LYS A 6 -8.48 20.41 7.45
CA LYS A 6 -8.88 20.58 6.05
C LYS A 6 -7.77 20.18 5.08
N SER A 7 -6.52 20.56 5.37
CA SER A 7 -5.36 20.15 4.58
C SER A 7 -5.18 18.63 4.53
N ILE A 8 -5.40 17.94 5.65
CA ILE A 8 -5.36 16.47 5.71
C ILE A 8 -6.51 15.86 4.90
N GLU A 9 -7.73 16.40 5.01
CA GLU A 9 -8.88 15.95 4.23
C GLU A 9 -8.64 16.14 2.72
N ASP A 10 -8.10 17.29 2.29
CA ASP A 10 -7.76 17.61 0.90
C ASP A 10 -6.66 16.66 0.33
N MET A 11 -5.85 16.07 1.21
CA MET A 11 -4.80 15.08 0.87
C MET A 11 -5.22 13.63 1.16
N ASP A 12 -6.52 13.34 1.14
CA ASP A 12 -7.06 11.99 1.34
C ASP A 12 -6.63 11.32 2.66
N GLY A 13 -6.40 12.10 3.69
CA GLY A 13 -5.99 11.64 5.01
C GLY A 13 -4.47 11.52 5.19
N SER A 14 -3.67 11.86 4.19
CA SER A 14 -2.20 11.85 4.32
C SER A 14 -1.71 13.03 5.14
N VAL A 15 -0.74 12.76 6.01
CA VAL A 15 -0.04 13.77 6.83
C VAL A 15 1.37 14.07 6.32
N GLN A 16 1.78 13.42 5.22
CA GLN A 16 3.17 13.49 4.74
C GLN A 16 3.62 14.89 4.32
N HIS A 17 2.67 15.76 3.97
CA HIS A 17 2.91 17.15 3.55
C HIS A 17 3.06 18.14 4.72
N LEU A 18 2.88 17.70 5.95
CA LEU A 18 2.92 18.57 7.13
C LEU A 18 4.36 18.73 7.62
N ASP A 19 4.90 19.94 7.51
CA ASP A 19 6.30 20.24 7.84
C ASP A 19 6.60 20.23 9.34
N PHE A 20 5.57 20.38 10.18
CA PHE A 20 5.72 20.38 11.63
C PHE A 20 5.81 18.98 12.25
N LEU A 21 5.55 17.92 11.47
CA LEU A 21 5.72 16.54 11.91
C LEU A 21 7.14 16.07 11.62
N ASP A 22 7.72 15.36 12.57
CA ASP A 22 9.01 14.72 12.37
C ASP A 22 8.91 13.46 11.48
N GLU A 23 10.05 12.94 11.04
CA GLU A 23 10.11 11.76 10.16
C GLU A 23 9.54 10.48 10.83
N LEU A 24 9.62 10.39 12.15
CA LEU A 24 9.07 9.26 12.90
C LEU A 24 7.53 9.34 12.95
N GLU A 25 7.02 10.51 13.24
CA GLU A 25 5.57 10.79 13.25
C GLU A 25 4.96 10.53 11.87
N LYS A 26 5.59 11.03 10.80
CA LYS A 26 5.17 10.76 9.42
C LYS A 26 5.15 9.27 9.09
N LYS A 27 6.10 8.48 9.60
CA LYS A 27 6.10 7.01 9.43
C LYS A 27 4.98 6.32 10.20
N VAL A 28 4.64 6.82 11.37
CA VAL A 28 3.57 6.25 12.21
C VAL A 28 2.19 6.53 11.61
N PHE A 29 1.96 7.74 11.10
CA PHE A 29 0.66 8.18 10.59
C PHE A 29 0.46 7.95 9.09
N ARG A 30 0.99 6.86 8.55
CA ARG A 30 0.77 6.49 7.16
C ARG A 30 -0.66 6.01 6.92
N THR A 31 -1.21 6.40 5.79
CA THR A 31 -2.48 5.83 5.30
C THR A 31 -2.26 4.41 4.76
N ALA A 32 -3.34 3.65 4.58
CA ALA A 32 -3.28 2.29 4.04
C ALA A 32 -2.64 2.21 2.63
N TYR A 33 -2.77 3.26 1.83
CA TYR A 33 -2.15 3.36 0.50
C TYR A 33 -0.66 3.70 0.53
N GLU A 34 -0.17 4.14 1.68
CA GLU A 34 1.22 4.54 1.92
C GLU A 34 2.04 3.45 2.59
N VAL A 35 1.41 2.37 2.99
CA VAL A 35 2.07 1.19 3.57
C VAL A 35 2.40 0.20 2.46
N ASP A 36 3.63 -0.32 2.47
CA ASP A 36 4.00 -1.43 1.59
C ASP A 36 3.12 -2.66 1.92
N GLN A 37 2.36 -3.13 0.93
CA GLN A 37 1.39 -4.21 1.10
C GLN A 37 2.04 -5.57 1.44
N LEU A 38 3.33 -5.72 1.22
CA LEU A 38 4.07 -6.91 1.67
C LEU A 38 4.10 -7.02 3.19
N TRP A 39 4.13 -5.91 3.92
CA TRP A 39 4.01 -5.94 5.38
C TRP A 39 2.65 -6.46 5.84
N ILE A 40 1.59 -6.11 5.11
CA ILE A 40 0.25 -6.67 5.39
C ILE A 40 0.27 -8.19 5.20
N VAL A 41 0.91 -8.68 4.13
CA VAL A 41 1.08 -10.12 3.87
C VAL A 41 1.83 -10.81 5.01
N GLU A 42 2.93 -10.20 5.51
CA GLU A 42 3.70 -10.75 6.63
C GLU A 42 2.84 -10.89 7.90
N HIS A 43 2.10 -9.83 8.25
CA HIS A 43 1.22 -9.87 9.42
C HIS A 43 0.10 -10.90 9.29
N VAL A 44 -0.55 -10.98 8.12
CA VAL A 44 -1.62 -11.95 7.87
C VAL A 44 -1.06 -13.38 7.89
N ALA A 45 0.08 -13.63 7.28
CA ALA A 45 0.73 -14.94 7.30
C ALA A 45 1.10 -15.39 8.71
N ALA A 46 1.65 -14.48 9.52
CA ALA A 46 1.96 -14.76 10.93
C ALA A 46 0.70 -15.09 11.74
N ALA A 47 -0.41 -14.37 11.53
CA ALA A 47 -1.67 -14.60 12.21
C ALA A 47 -2.40 -15.87 11.72
N GLN A 48 -2.30 -16.20 10.42
CA GLN A 48 -3.02 -17.31 9.79
C GLN A 48 -2.68 -18.68 10.41
N GLN A 49 -1.51 -18.82 11.01
CA GLN A 49 -1.07 -20.04 11.67
C GLN A 49 -1.94 -20.38 12.90
N PHE A 50 -2.55 -19.38 13.50
CA PHE A 50 -3.33 -19.50 14.74
C PHE A 50 -4.83 -19.42 14.51
N VAL A 51 -5.27 -19.26 13.26
CA VAL A 51 -6.67 -19.10 12.88
C VAL A 51 -7.09 -20.17 11.89
N CYS A 52 -8.10 -20.98 12.25
CA CYS A 52 -8.60 -22.05 11.38
C CYS A 52 -9.36 -21.52 10.15
N GLN A 53 -9.97 -20.35 10.25
CA GLN A 53 -10.68 -19.69 9.15
C GLN A 53 -9.74 -18.81 8.32
N ALA A 54 -10.19 -18.40 7.13
CA ALA A 54 -9.48 -17.40 6.34
C ALA A 54 -9.58 -16.03 6.99
N ILE A 55 -8.47 -15.29 6.98
CA ILE A 55 -8.45 -13.90 7.46
C ILE A 55 -8.89 -12.97 6.33
N SER A 56 -9.93 -12.16 6.59
CA SER A 56 -10.42 -11.16 5.63
C SER A 56 -9.43 -10.02 5.45
N THR A 57 -8.57 -10.15 4.45
CA THR A 57 -7.48 -9.22 4.18
C THR A 57 -7.81 -8.28 3.04
N ASN A 58 -7.75 -6.97 3.30
CA ASN A 58 -7.85 -5.95 2.27
C ASN A 58 -6.44 -5.52 1.85
N LEU A 59 -6.24 -5.38 0.53
CA LEU A 59 -5.04 -4.81 -0.06
C LEU A 59 -5.35 -3.45 -0.67
N PHE A 60 -4.42 -2.52 -0.54
CA PHE A 60 -4.58 -1.14 -0.98
C PHE A 60 -3.46 -0.78 -1.95
N PHE A 61 -3.82 -0.53 -3.21
CA PHE A 61 -2.85 -0.16 -4.23
C PHE A 61 -3.11 1.24 -4.77
N ARG A 62 -2.06 2.01 -4.91
CA ARG A 62 -2.11 3.28 -5.62
C ARG A 62 -2.32 3.05 -7.11
N PRO A 63 -2.88 4.01 -7.85
CA PRO A 63 -3.14 3.85 -9.30
C PRO A 63 -1.88 3.65 -10.14
N ASP A 64 -0.75 4.18 -9.68
CA ASP A 64 0.55 4.18 -10.34
C ASP A 64 1.41 2.94 -10.03
N VAL A 65 0.88 2.01 -9.24
CA VAL A 65 1.61 0.80 -8.83
C VAL A 65 1.84 -0.13 -10.03
N PRO A 66 3.07 -0.59 -10.26
CA PRO A 66 3.37 -1.55 -11.32
C PRO A 66 2.60 -2.86 -11.14
N ARG A 67 2.07 -3.43 -12.23
CA ARG A 67 1.38 -4.74 -12.19
C ARG A 67 2.26 -5.85 -11.62
N LYS A 68 3.56 -5.78 -11.87
CA LYS A 68 4.57 -6.69 -11.32
C LYS A 68 4.53 -6.73 -9.79
N TYR A 69 4.43 -5.57 -9.12
CA TYR A 69 4.32 -5.51 -7.66
C TYR A 69 3.00 -6.11 -7.16
N VAL A 70 1.88 -5.82 -7.83
CA VAL A 70 0.57 -6.41 -7.46
C VAL A 70 0.63 -7.93 -7.54
N ASN A 71 1.21 -8.48 -8.60
CA ASN A 71 1.41 -9.92 -8.77
C ASN A 71 2.33 -10.49 -7.69
N ALA A 72 3.42 -9.80 -7.36
CA ALA A 72 4.35 -10.21 -6.32
C ALA A 72 3.67 -10.30 -4.94
N VAL A 73 2.83 -9.33 -4.59
CA VAL A 73 2.05 -9.34 -3.34
C VAL A 73 1.13 -10.58 -3.29
N HIS A 74 0.39 -10.86 -4.37
CA HIS A 74 -0.48 -12.05 -4.43
C HIS A 74 0.30 -13.36 -4.35
N PHE A 75 1.43 -13.43 -5.04
CA PHE A 75 2.29 -14.60 -5.01
C PHE A 75 2.86 -14.84 -3.61
N GLN A 76 3.29 -13.78 -2.92
CA GLN A 76 3.77 -13.89 -1.53
C GLN A 76 2.64 -14.31 -0.57
N MET A 77 1.41 -13.84 -0.74
CA MET A 77 0.27 -14.33 0.05
C MET A 77 0.09 -15.84 -0.12
N TRP A 78 0.11 -16.34 -1.35
CA TRP A 78 0.02 -17.77 -1.63
C TRP A 78 1.18 -18.56 -1.04
N LYS A 79 2.42 -18.10 -1.29
CA LYS A 79 3.65 -18.76 -0.81
C LYS A 79 3.70 -18.87 0.72
N LYS A 80 3.18 -17.85 1.41
CA LYS A 80 3.16 -17.80 2.88
C LYS A 80 1.93 -18.46 3.52
N GLY A 81 1.08 -19.12 2.74
CA GLY A 81 -0.06 -19.87 3.23
C GLY A 81 -1.24 -19.02 3.69
N CYS A 82 -1.36 -17.78 3.24
CA CYS A 82 -2.57 -16.99 3.44
C CYS A 82 -3.74 -17.65 2.69
N LYS A 83 -4.82 -17.98 3.38
CA LYS A 83 -5.93 -18.76 2.80
C LYS A 83 -6.78 -17.96 1.82
N SER A 84 -6.93 -16.65 2.02
CA SER A 84 -7.68 -15.79 1.12
C SER A 84 -7.23 -14.33 1.20
N ARG A 85 -7.61 -13.57 0.20
CA ARG A 85 -7.74 -12.10 0.24
C ARG A 85 -9.20 -11.74 0.11
N TYR A 86 -9.61 -10.58 0.65
CA TYR A 86 -10.99 -10.14 0.57
C TYR A 86 -11.16 -9.08 -0.52
N TYR A 87 -10.76 -7.83 -0.28
CA TYR A 87 -10.85 -6.77 -1.29
C TYR A 87 -9.48 -6.31 -1.77
N ILE A 88 -9.44 -5.94 -3.04
CA ILE A 88 -8.40 -5.07 -3.59
C ILE A 88 -9.03 -3.69 -3.76
N ARG A 89 -8.49 -2.72 -3.05
CA ARG A 89 -8.89 -1.33 -3.15
C ARG A 89 -7.84 -0.56 -3.92
N SER A 90 -8.24 0.01 -5.05
CA SER A 90 -7.38 0.91 -5.81
C SER A 90 -8.11 2.25 -5.96
N LYS A 91 -7.38 3.36 -5.81
CA LYS A 91 -7.93 4.66 -6.13
C LYS A 91 -8.01 4.76 -7.65
N ALA A 92 -9.14 5.20 -8.20
CA ALA A 92 -9.23 5.56 -9.60
C ALA A 92 -8.29 6.74 -9.85
N LEU A 93 -7.57 6.74 -10.98
CA LEU A 93 -6.98 7.98 -11.49
C LEU A 93 -8.14 8.94 -11.69
N ALA A 94 -8.19 10.01 -10.89
CA ALA A 94 -9.23 10.99 -11.02
C ALA A 94 -9.16 11.60 -12.43
N THR A 95 -10.10 11.24 -13.27
CA THR A 95 -10.30 11.80 -14.62
C THR A 95 -11.01 13.15 -14.54
N SER A 96 -11.05 13.78 -13.40
CA SER A 96 -11.64 15.11 -13.26
C SER A 96 -10.54 16.16 -13.21
N ASN A 97 -10.68 17.16 -14.06
CA ASN A 97 -9.88 18.39 -14.15
C ASN A 97 -9.96 19.28 -12.90
N ALA A 98 -10.37 18.75 -11.77
CA ALA A 98 -10.40 19.43 -10.50
C ALA A 98 -9.17 19.05 -9.70
N LEU A 99 -8.15 19.91 -9.76
CA LEU A 99 -7.10 20.02 -8.74
C LEU A 99 -6.43 18.69 -8.36
N ALA A 100 -5.86 18.00 -9.33
CA ALA A 100 -4.78 17.06 -9.06
C ALA A 100 -3.58 17.87 -8.53
N LYS A 101 -3.62 18.29 -7.27
CA LYS A 101 -2.40 18.52 -6.52
C LYS A 101 -1.66 17.22 -6.62
N LYS A 102 -0.60 17.18 -7.45
CA LYS A 102 0.37 16.11 -7.48
C LYS A 102 0.77 15.85 -6.04
N VAL A 103 0.25 14.78 -5.46
CA VAL A 103 0.89 14.20 -4.28
C VAL A 103 2.28 13.87 -4.77
N ASP A 104 3.27 14.54 -4.22
CA ASP A 104 4.65 14.36 -4.63
C ASP A 104 5.00 12.90 -4.34
N SER A 105 5.07 12.10 -5.40
CA SER A 105 5.40 10.67 -5.32
C SER A 105 6.83 10.44 -4.81
N SER A 106 7.63 11.49 -4.70
CA SER A 106 9.00 11.43 -4.19
C SER A 106 9.07 11.22 -2.66
N ILE A 107 7.99 11.50 -1.92
CA ILE A 107 7.99 11.41 -0.45
C ILE A 107 7.81 9.95 0.02
N MET A 108 7.44 9.04 -0.86
CA MET A 108 7.12 7.67 -0.49
C MET A 108 7.82 6.66 -1.38
N THR A 109 9.01 6.29 -0.98
CA THR A 109 9.77 5.23 -1.62
C THR A 109 9.33 3.85 -1.11
N ILE A 110 8.22 3.35 -1.64
CA ILE A 110 8.05 1.90 -1.70
C ILE A 110 8.91 1.46 -2.87
N ASP A 111 9.98 0.75 -2.60
CA ASP A 111 10.82 0.19 -3.66
C ASP A 111 10.10 -1.01 -4.28
N TYR A 112 9.40 -0.76 -5.37
CA TYR A 112 8.71 -1.80 -6.15
C TYR A 112 9.66 -2.73 -6.92
N ASN A 113 10.98 -2.45 -6.92
CA ASN A 113 12.00 -3.21 -7.63
C ASN A 113 12.84 -4.12 -6.72
N ARG A 114 12.42 -4.31 -5.48
CA ARG A 114 13.11 -5.20 -4.53
C ARG A 114 13.33 -6.58 -5.14
N ALA A 115 14.57 -6.96 -5.29
CA ALA A 115 14.98 -8.22 -5.93
C ALA A 115 14.46 -9.46 -5.18
N ASP A 116 14.31 -9.39 -3.86
CA ASP A 116 13.79 -10.47 -3.02
C ASP A 116 12.32 -10.81 -3.29
N ILE A 117 11.54 -9.85 -3.84
CA ILE A 117 10.14 -10.05 -4.18
C ILE A 117 10.00 -10.82 -5.50
N PHE A 118 10.96 -10.66 -6.41
CA PHE A 118 10.85 -11.10 -7.80
C PHE A 118 11.60 -12.40 -8.12
N GLN A 119 12.34 -12.97 -7.16
CA GLN A 119 13.13 -14.20 -7.39
C GLN A 119 12.33 -15.46 -7.73
N VAL A 120 11.02 -15.39 -7.86
CA VAL A 120 10.19 -16.59 -7.90
C VAL A 120 9.23 -16.67 -9.08
N CYS A 121 9.19 -15.72 -9.99
CA CYS A 121 8.29 -15.81 -11.14
C CYS A 121 9.04 -15.60 -12.46
N LEU A 122 9.78 -16.62 -12.91
CA LEU A 122 10.39 -16.70 -14.25
C LEU A 122 9.34 -16.73 -15.37
N SER A 123 8.07 -17.01 -15.08
CA SER A 123 6.99 -17.08 -16.07
C SER A 123 6.29 -15.74 -16.33
N CYS A 124 6.62 -14.68 -15.59
CA CYS A 124 6.04 -13.34 -15.80
C CYS A 124 6.90 -12.44 -16.69
N GLU A 125 8.01 -12.94 -17.23
CA GLU A 125 8.85 -12.26 -18.24
C GLU A 125 8.40 -12.65 -19.64
N GLY A 126 7.16 -12.40 -19.96
CA GLY A 126 6.58 -12.53 -21.28
C GLY A 126 5.97 -11.22 -21.73
#